data_4d64e5c9ee84cf3a43c3538f03217dfc
#
_entry.id   4d64e5c9ee84cf3a43c3538f03217dfc
#
_cell.length_a   1.000
_cell.length_b   1.000
_cell.length_c   1.000
_cell.angle_alpha   90.00
_cell.angle_beta   90.00
_cell.angle_gamma   90.00
#
_symmetry.space_group_name_H-M   'P 1'
#
loop_
_entity.id
_entity.type
_entity.pdbx_description
1 polymer ?
#
loop_
_entity_poly.entity_id
_entity_poly.type
_entity_poly.pdbx_seq_one_letter_code
_entity_poly.pdbx_strand_id
1 'polypeptide(L)'
;DKNGLSACVHEIAKLNDKGKISIALGENVLFTQGRIELQRQWAATSYHMQSMRDNSVCAHEEYDQLLDAADPGISIELSFDLNEDITAPYINVDAKPRIAVLREQGVNGQIEMGAVFDRARFEAIDVHMTDLISGRVSLSQFNALVACGGFSYGDVLGAGGGWAKSILFNPGLRAQFEAYFTNPDTLTLGVCNGCQM
;
A
#
# COMPACT_ATOMS: atom_id res chain seq x y z
N ASP A 1 -26.00 -13.80 14.52
CA ASP A 1 -24.76 -14.57 14.72
C ASP A 1 -24.66 -15.75 13.73
N LYS A 2 -24.12 -15.49 12.53
CA LYS A 2 -23.97 -16.53 11.50
C LYS A 2 -22.93 -17.61 11.85
N ASN A 3 -22.06 -17.35 12.85
CA ASN A 3 -20.91 -18.22 13.17
C ASN A 3 -20.95 -18.79 14.60
N GLY A 4 -22.03 -18.59 15.36
CA GLY A 4 -22.16 -19.07 16.75
C GLY A 4 -21.20 -18.42 17.75
N LEU A 5 -20.64 -17.23 17.44
CA LEU A 5 -19.60 -16.59 18.24
C LEU A 5 -20.11 -15.46 19.15
N SER A 6 -21.42 -15.20 19.20
CA SER A 6 -21.98 -14.10 20.01
C SER A 6 -21.58 -14.17 21.48
N ALA A 7 -21.45 -15.37 22.04
CA ALA A 7 -21.02 -15.54 23.44
C ALA A 7 -19.56 -15.13 23.68
N CYS A 8 -18.76 -15.00 22.63
CA CYS A 8 -17.36 -14.59 22.68
C CYS A 8 -17.15 -13.09 22.36
N VAL A 9 -18.24 -12.37 22.05
CA VAL A 9 -18.18 -10.94 21.71
C VAL A 9 -18.66 -10.13 22.91
N HIS A 10 -17.78 -9.30 23.44
CA HIS A 10 -18.08 -8.44 24.56
C HIS A 10 -17.90 -6.99 24.17
N GLU A 11 -18.90 -6.14 24.43
CA GLU A 11 -18.75 -4.70 24.29
C GLU A 11 -17.95 -4.18 25.47
N ILE A 12 -16.71 -3.73 25.21
CA ILE A 12 -15.78 -3.26 26.24
C ILE A 12 -15.70 -1.74 26.32
N ALA A 13 -16.16 -1.02 25.29
CA ALA A 13 -16.10 0.44 25.25
C ALA A 13 -17.14 1.03 24.29
N LYS A 14 -17.47 2.30 24.50
CA LYS A 14 -18.30 3.14 23.63
C LYS A 14 -17.52 4.36 23.18
N LEU A 15 -17.68 4.76 21.94
CA LEU A 15 -17.13 6.01 21.43
C LEU A 15 -17.86 7.21 22.07
N ASN A 16 -17.13 8.31 22.25
CA ASN A 16 -17.67 9.59 22.70
C ASN A 16 -17.00 10.74 21.93
N ASP A 17 -17.64 11.89 21.96
CA ASP A 17 -17.19 13.16 21.35
C ASP A 17 -16.52 14.13 22.33
N LYS A 18 -16.27 13.70 23.56
CA LYS A 18 -15.77 14.56 24.66
C LYS A 18 -14.26 14.77 24.62
N GLY A 19 -13.53 14.12 23.68
CA GLY A 19 -12.07 14.16 23.61
C GLY A 19 -11.38 13.59 24.86
N LYS A 20 -12.05 12.69 25.59
CA LYS A 20 -11.54 12.06 26.81
C LYS A 20 -11.67 10.56 26.76
N ILE A 21 -10.72 9.87 27.39
CA ILE A 21 -10.79 8.44 27.67
C ILE A 21 -11.21 8.30 29.14
N SER A 22 -12.28 7.56 29.37
CA SER A 22 -12.79 7.29 30.72
C SER A 22 -12.94 5.80 30.92
N ILE A 23 -12.52 5.31 32.08
CA ILE A 23 -12.70 3.92 32.51
C ILE A 23 -13.61 3.94 33.75
N ALA A 24 -14.69 3.17 33.70
CA ALA A 24 -15.64 3.11 34.78
C ALA A 24 -15.99 1.65 35.13
N LEU A 25 -16.33 1.42 36.38
CA LEU A 25 -16.91 0.18 36.83
C LEU A 25 -18.34 0.49 37.32
N GLY A 26 -19.34 0.12 36.54
CA GLY A 26 -20.70 0.57 36.72
C GLY A 26 -20.80 2.10 36.61
N GLU A 27 -21.34 2.77 37.63
CA GLU A 27 -21.43 4.23 37.68
C GLU A 27 -20.18 4.92 38.24
N ASN A 28 -19.23 4.14 38.75
CA ASN A 28 -18.03 4.68 39.38
C ASN A 28 -16.93 4.89 38.33
N VAL A 29 -16.57 6.15 38.06
CA VAL A 29 -15.46 6.52 37.18
C VAL A 29 -14.14 6.32 37.92
N LEU A 30 -13.34 5.37 37.45
CA LEU A 30 -12.03 5.03 38.02
C LEU A 30 -10.91 5.88 37.43
N PHE A 31 -11.06 6.27 36.16
CA PHE A 31 -10.05 7.04 35.43
C PHE A 31 -10.73 7.92 34.38
N THR A 32 -10.23 9.13 34.21
CA THR A 32 -10.59 9.99 33.08
C THR A 32 -9.42 10.93 32.77
N GLN A 33 -9.04 11.02 31.51
CA GLN A 33 -7.99 11.92 31.04
C GLN A 33 -8.24 12.35 29.59
N GLY A 34 -7.68 13.49 29.18
CA GLY A 34 -7.74 13.99 27.82
C GLY A 34 -7.05 13.06 26.84
N ARG A 35 -7.66 12.82 25.69
CA ARG A 35 -7.09 12.00 24.61
C ARG A 35 -5.73 12.51 24.16
N ILE A 36 -5.62 13.83 23.97
CA ILE A 36 -4.38 14.49 23.52
C ILE A 36 -3.24 14.28 24.52
N GLU A 37 -3.51 14.47 25.81
CA GLU A 37 -2.51 14.25 26.85
C GLU A 37 -2.01 12.81 26.88
N LEU A 38 -2.91 11.84 26.78
CA LEU A 38 -2.56 10.43 26.74
C LEU A 38 -1.78 10.08 25.47
N GLN A 39 -2.17 10.61 24.32
CA GLN A 39 -1.46 10.40 23.06
C GLN A 39 -0.05 10.98 23.12
N ARG A 40 0.11 12.16 23.72
CA ARG A 40 1.41 12.80 23.88
C ARG A 40 2.32 12.02 24.84
N GLN A 41 1.79 11.53 25.95
CA GLN A 41 2.53 10.65 26.86
C GLN A 41 2.98 9.36 26.17
N TRP A 42 2.10 8.74 25.38
CA TRP A 42 2.42 7.53 24.62
C TRP A 42 3.48 7.78 23.55
N ALA A 43 3.42 8.90 22.84
CA ALA A 43 4.36 9.27 21.81
C ALA A 43 5.73 9.75 22.33
N ALA A 44 5.84 10.11 23.62
CA ALA A 44 7.05 10.73 24.19
C ALA A 44 8.33 9.91 23.96
N THR A 45 8.28 8.60 24.15
CA THR A 45 9.46 7.74 23.95
C THR A 45 9.92 7.75 22.48
N SER A 46 8.98 7.64 21.55
CA SER A 46 9.28 7.69 20.10
C SER A 46 9.85 9.06 19.70
N TYR A 47 9.28 10.14 20.23
CA TYR A 47 9.80 11.50 20.03
C TYR A 47 11.25 11.63 20.50
N HIS A 48 11.58 11.14 21.71
CA HIS A 48 12.96 11.22 22.20
C HIS A 48 13.94 10.41 21.37
N MET A 49 13.55 9.22 20.91
CA MET A 49 14.36 8.42 20.00
C MET A 49 14.55 9.10 18.65
N GLN A 50 13.49 9.65 18.09
CA GLN A 50 13.50 10.35 16.81
C GLN A 50 14.38 11.60 16.86
N SER A 51 14.28 12.41 17.91
CA SER A 51 15.09 13.63 18.09
C SER A 51 16.59 13.35 18.25
N MET A 52 16.99 12.14 18.67
CA MET A 52 18.41 11.74 18.71
C MET A 52 18.93 11.25 17.35
N ARG A 53 18.06 10.74 16.48
CA ARG A 53 18.43 10.15 15.19
C ARG A 53 18.26 11.11 14.02
N ASP A 54 17.18 11.88 14.02
CA ASP A 54 16.73 12.70 12.91
C ASP A 54 16.95 14.19 13.20
N ASN A 55 16.39 15.09 12.38
CA ASN A 55 16.40 16.52 12.68
C ASN A 55 15.55 16.79 13.93
N SER A 56 16.19 17.25 14.99
CA SER A 56 15.54 17.47 16.29
C SER A 56 14.46 18.55 16.27
N VAL A 57 14.57 19.55 15.37
CA VAL A 57 13.56 20.61 15.23
C VAL A 57 12.29 20.02 14.59
N CYS A 58 12.42 19.28 13.50
CA CYS A 58 11.29 18.61 12.84
C CYS A 58 10.60 17.60 13.77
N ALA A 59 11.40 16.82 14.52
CA ALA A 59 10.86 15.89 15.50
C ALA A 59 10.07 16.60 16.60
N HIS A 60 10.51 17.79 17.03
CA HIS A 60 9.81 18.60 18.02
C HIS A 60 8.51 19.18 17.47
N GLU A 61 8.53 19.71 16.25
CA GLU A 61 7.36 20.25 15.56
C GLU A 61 6.28 19.16 15.40
N GLU A 62 6.65 17.97 14.95
CA GLU A 62 5.75 16.81 14.83
C GLU A 62 5.13 16.44 16.19
N TYR A 63 5.95 16.42 17.25
CA TYR A 63 5.49 16.10 18.58
C TYR A 63 4.57 17.18 19.16
N ASP A 64 4.82 18.47 18.88
CA ASP A 64 3.99 19.58 19.33
C ASP A 64 2.69 19.70 18.56
N GLN A 65 2.66 19.26 17.30
CA GLN A 65 1.43 19.21 16.51
C GLN A 65 0.35 18.33 17.16
N LEU A 66 0.73 17.34 17.98
CA LEU A 66 -0.21 16.53 18.76
C LEU A 66 -1.06 17.37 19.75
N LEU A 67 -0.64 18.60 20.10
CA LEU A 67 -1.38 19.51 20.98
C LEU A 67 -2.52 20.25 20.26
N ASP A 68 -2.47 20.34 18.94
CA ASP A 68 -3.51 21.00 18.16
C ASP A 68 -4.72 20.07 17.99
N ALA A 69 -5.74 20.32 18.84
CA ALA A 69 -7.00 19.57 18.77
C ALA A 69 -7.83 19.87 17.52
N ALA A 70 -7.53 20.97 16.84
CA ALA A 70 -8.24 21.43 15.64
C ALA A 70 -7.50 21.08 14.34
N ASP A 71 -6.32 20.45 14.43
CA ASP A 71 -5.59 20.00 13.25
C ASP A 71 -6.48 19.04 12.42
N PRO A 72 -6.84 19.42 11.18
CA PRO A 72 -7.67 18.58 10.31
C PRO A 72 -6.92 17.35 9.79
N GLY A 73 -5.62 17.24 10.05
CA GLY A 73 -4.74 16.25 9.43
C GLY A 73 -4.37 16.58 7.99
N ILE A 74 -3.93 15.55 7.25
CA ILE A 74 -3.54 15.71 5.84
C ILE A 74 -4.78 15.94 4.99
N SER A 75 -4.79 17.03 4.24
CA SER A 75 -5.79 17.31 3.21
C SER A 75 -5.21 17.05 1.81
N ILE A 76 -6.03 16.57 0.90
CA ILE A 76 -5.64 16.28 -0.47
C ILE A 76 -6.35 17.28 -1.39
N GLU A 77 -5.56 18.00 -2.18
CA GLU A 77 -6.06 18.77 -3.32
C GLU A 77 -5.88 17.93 -4.60
N LEU A 78 -6.99 17.54 -5.20
CA LEU A 78 -6.96 16.77 -6.44
C LEU A 78 -6.84 17.72 -7.63
N SER A 79 -5.95 17.39 -8.57
CA SER A 79 -5.80 18.10 -9.84
C SER A 79 -6.75 17.57 -10.93
N PHE A 80 -7.61 16.63 -10.60
CA PHE A 80 -8.55 15.97 -11.51
C PHE A 80 -9.92 15.78 -10.84
N ASP A 81 -10.98 15.63 -11.64
CA ASP A 81 -12.33 15.31 -11.16
C ASP A 81 -12.43 13.80 -10.86
N LEU A 82 -12.78 13.45 -9.62
CA LEU A 82 -12.99 12.05 -9.19
C LEU A 82 -14.12 11.36 -9.95
N ASN A 83 -15.06 12.10 -10.52
CA ASN A 83 -16.20 11.56 -11.25
C ASN A 83 -15.93 11.46 -12.77
N GLU A 84 -14.78 11.93 -13.23
CA GLU A 84 -14.40 11.82 -14.63
C GLU A 84 -13.99 10.38 -14.95
N ASP A 85 -14.72 9.74 -15.86
CA ASP A 85 -14.33 8.44 -16.42
C ASP A 85 -13.46 8.64 -17.66
N ILE A 86 -12.14 8.70 -17.48
CA ILE A 86 -11.18 8.86 -18.58
C ILE A 86 -11.18 7.66 -19.53
N THR A 87 -11.78 6.53 -19.16
CA THR A 87 -11.90 5.35 -20.03
C THR A 87 -13.15 5.36 -20.91
N ALA A 88 -14.11 6.24 -20.63
CA ALA A 88 -15.37 6.34 -21.37
C ALA A 88 -15.22 6.47 -22.90
N PRO A 89 -14.24 7.22 -23.45
CA PRO A 89 -14.04 7.29 -24.89
C PRO A 89 -13.64 5.98 -25.54
N TYR A 90 -13.10 5.04 -24.76
CA TYR A 90 -12.54 3.77 -25.21
C TYR A 90 -13.47 2.56 -25.01
N ILE A 91 -14.66 2.77 -24.45
CA ILE A 91 -15.63 1.69 -24.13
C ILE A 91 -16.01 0.86 -25.35
N ASN A 92 -16.09 1.50 -26.52
CA ASN A 92 -16.49 0.86 -27.79
C ASN A 92 -15.30 0.40 -28.63
N VAL A 93 -14.09 0.48 -28.11
CA VAL A 93 -12.88 -0.03 -28.82
C VAL A 93 -12.66 -1.48 -28.38
N ASP A 94 -12.76 -2.41 -29.35
CA ASP A 94 -12.59 -3.85 -29.09
C ASP A 94 -11.16 -4.22 -28.64
N ALA A 95 -10.16 -3.42 -28.97
CA ALA A 95 -8.78 -3.64 -28.59
C ALA A 95 -8.53 -3.25 -27.13
N LYS A 96 -8.25 -4.25 -26.29
CA LYS A 96 -7.80 -4.06 -24.92
C LYS A 96 -6.28 -4.21 -24.84
N PRO A 97 -5.53 -3.18 -24.38
CA PRO A 97 -4.10 -3.36 -24.16
C PRO A 97 -3.86 -4.41 -23.08
N ARG A 98 -2.85 -5.24 -23.27
CA ARG A 98 -2.53 -6.31 -22.32
C ARG A 98 -1.59 -5.81 -21.25
N ILE A 99 -1.89 -6.12 -19.98
CA ILE A 99 -1.03 -5.81 -18.85
C ILE A 99 -0.63 -7.07 -18.08
N ALA A 100 0.67 -7.21 -17.84
CA ALA A 100 1.19 -8.22 -16.92
C ALA A 100 1.04 -7.71 -15.47
N VAL A 101 0.21 -8.37 -14.66
CA VAL A 101 0.14 -8.17 -13.22
C VAL A 101 1.19 -9.07 -12.59
N LEU A 102 2.39 -8.51 -12.41
CA LEU A 102 3.56 -9.26 -12.00
C LEU A 102 3.58 -9.51 -10.50
N ARG A 103 3.88 -10.73 -10.11
CA ARG A 103 4.03 -11.13 -8.71
C ARG A 103 5.13 -12.17 -8.49
N GLU A 104 5.58 -12.21 -7.25
CA GLU A 104 6.51 -13.19 -6.71
C GLU A 104 6.02 -13.64 -5.32
N GLN A 105 6.63 -14.65 -4.72
CA GLN A 105 6.28 -15.06 -3.36
C GLN A 105 6.40 -13.89 -2.38
N GLY A 106 5.43 -13.76 -1.48
CA GLY A 106 5.33 -12.65 -0.54
C GLY A 106 4.70 -11.37 -1.10
N VAL A 107 4.40 -11.32 -2.40
CA VAL A 107 3.60 -10.27 -3.02
C VAL A 107 2.13 -10.48 -2.70
N ASN A 108 1.39 -9.40 -2.45
CA ASN A 108 -0.06 -9.41 -2.29
C ASN A 108 -0.69 -8.25 -3.06
N GLY A 109 -2.01 -8.22 -3.14
CA GLY A 109 -2.74 -7.19 -3.88
C GLY A 109 -2.79 -7.40 -5.39
N GLN A 110 -2.32 -8.53 -5.94
CA GLN A 110 -2.37 -8.82 -7.36
C GLN A 110 -3.81 -9.00 -7.88
N ILE A 111 -4.72 -9.48 -7.06
CA ILE A 111 -6.13 -9.64 -7.42
C ILE A 111 -6.80 -8.27 -7.53
N GLU A 112 -6.59 -7.41 -6.55
CA GLU A 112 -7.09 -6.04 -6.54
C GLU A 112 -6.50 -5.22 -7.69
N MET A 113 -5.22 -5.39 -7.97
CA MET A 113 -4.55 -4.75 -9.09
C MET A 113 -5.12 -5.21 -10.43
N GLY A 114 -5.33 -6.52 -10.61
CA GLY A 114 -6.00 -7.07 -11.78
C GLY A 114 -7.40 -6.48 -11.98
N ALA A 115 -8.18 -6.37 -10.89
CA ALA A 115 -9.52 -5.78 -10.93
C ALA A 115 -9.50 -4.29 -11.30
N VAL A 116 -8.53 -3.52 -10.81
CA VAL A 116 -8.36 -2.10 -11.16
C VAL A 116 -8.06 -1.94 -12.65
N PHE A 117 -7.13 -2.73 -13.18
CA PHE A 117 -6.78 -2.67 -14.60
C PHE A 117 -7.88 -3.20 -15.52
N ASP A 118 -8.64 -4.21 -15.10
CA ASP A 118 -9.82 -4.66 -15.85
C ASP A 118 -10.89 -3.55 -15.93
N ARG A 119 -11.13 -2.83 -14.83
CA ARG A 119 -12.00 -1.63 -14.84
C ARG A 119 -11.47 -0.53 -15.75
N ALA A 120 -10.15 -0.36 -15.82
CA ALA A 120 -9.48 0.58 -16.74
C ALA A 120 -9.40 0.06 -18.18
N ARG A 121 -10.12 -1.02 -18.53
CA ARG A 121 -10.22 -1.60 -19.87
C ARG A 121 -8.95 -2.25 -20.40
N PHE A 122 -8.07 -2.71 -19.52
CA PHE A 122 -6.96 -3.59 -19.90
C PHE A 122 -7.38 -5.07 -19.88
N GLU A 123 -6.72 -5.88 -20.65
CA GLU A 123 -6.70 -7.33 -20.46
C GLU A 123 -5.64 -7.64 -19.39
N ALA A 124 -6.06 -7.75 -18.13
CA ALA A 124 -5.17 -7.99 -17.00
C ALA A 124 -4.83 -9.48 -16.88
N ILE A 125 -3.56 -9.81 -16.93
CA ILE A 125 -3.05 -11.19 -16.89
C ILE A 125 -2.15 -11.34 -15.67
N ASP A 126 -2.51 -12.26 -14.77
CA ASP A 126 -1.67 -12.64 -13.63
C ASP A 126 -0.41 -13.36 -14.12
N VAL A 127 0.76 -12.82 -13.78
CA VAL A 127 2.06 -13.34 -14.21
C VAL A 127 2.95 -13.54 -12.98
N HIS A 128 3.21 -14.79 -12.64
CA HIS A 128 4.20 -15.12 -11.63
C HIS A 128 5.61 -15.15 -12.24
N MET A 129 6.63 -14.77 -11.46
CA MET A 129 8.02 -14.77 -11.95
C MET A 129 8.46 -16.13 -12.53
N THR A 130 7.92 -17.24 -12.00
CA THR A 130 8.21 -18.58 -12.57
C THR A 130 7.68 -18.75 -13.99
N ASP A 131 6.68 -18.00 -14.42
CA ASP A 131 6.15 -18.04 -15.79
C ASP A 131 7.15 -17.43 -16.78
N LEU A 132 7.78 -16.34 -16.36
CA LEU A 132 8.84 -15.69 -17.12
C LEU A 132 10.13 -16.55 -17.13
N ILE A 133 10.49 -17.12 -15.96
CA ILE A 133 11.69 -17.97 -15.82
C ILE A 133 11.59 -19.22 -16.70
N SER A 134 10.42 -19.84 -16.73
CA SER A 134 10.19 -21.06 -17.54
C SER A 134 9.97 -20.78 -19.04
N GLY A 135 9.83 -19.50 -19.41
CA GLY A 135 9.50 -19.11 -20.80
C GLY A 135 8.05 -19.39 -21.20
N ARG A 136 7.17 -19.73 -20.25
CA ARG A 136 5.74 -19.92 -20.51
C ARG A 136 5.07 -18.61 -20.93
N VAL A 137 5.55 -17.49 -20.41
CA VAL A 137 5.12 -16.13 -20.72
C VAL A 137 6.34 -15.30 -21.07
N SER A 138 6.21 -14.36 -22.01
CA SER A 138 7.24 -13.37 -22.35
C SER A 138 6.69 -11.96 -22.16
N LEU A 139 7.51 -11.05 -21.64
CA LEU A 139 7.15 -9.63 -21.49
C LEU A 139 6.82 -8.95 -22.81
N SER A 140 7.33 -9.44 -23.93
CA SER A 140 7.00 -8.93 -25.27
C SER A 140 5.53 -9.07 -25.68
N GLN A 141 4.74 -9.83 -24.91
CA GLN A 141 3.31 -10.02 -25.13
C GLN A 141 2.45 -8.92 -24.50
N PHE A 142 3.05 -7.97 -23.77
CA PHE A 142 2.34 -6.98 -22.96
C PHE A 142 2.68 -5.55 -23.37
N ASN A 143 1.66 -4.69 -23.34
CA ASN A 143 1.77 -3.24 -23.51
C ASN A 143 2.11 -2.53 -22.20
N ALA A 144 1.71 -3.13 -21.08
CA ALA A 144 1.97 -2.61 -19.74
C ALA A 144 2.40 -3.73 -18.79
N LEU A 145 3.10 -3.32 -17.72
CA LEU A 145 3.50 -4.17 -16.60
C LEU A 145 3.21 -3.44 -15.31
N VAL A 146 2.62 -4.12 -14.34
CA VAL A 146 2.51 -3.65 -12.97
C VAL A 146 3.20 -4.61 -12.02
N ALA A 147 4.17 -4.10 -11.25
CA ALA A 147 4.77 -4.81 -10.14
C ALA A 147 3.99 -4.47 -8.86
N CYS A 148 3.37 -5.49 -8.26
CA CYS A 148 2.47 -5.32 -7.12
C CYS A 148 3.21 -5.13 -5.80
N GLY A 149 2.47 -4.60 -4.81
CA GLY A 149 2.94 -4.46 -3.44
C GLY A 149 3.02 -5.78 -2.68
N GLY A 150 3.67 -5.75 -1.54
CA GLY A 150 3.83 -6.88 -0.62
C GLY A 150 5.21 -6.87 0.03
N PHE A 151 5.70 -8.07 0.33
CA PHE A 151 7.01 -8.30 0.95
C PHE A 151 7.70 -9.45 0.22
N SER A 152 8.12 -9.20 -1.03
CA SER A 152 8.76 -10.23 -1.86
C SER A 152 9.97 -10.83 -1.15
N TYR A 153 10.01 -12.16 -1.08
CA TYR A 153 11.02 -12.94 -0.33
C TYR A 153 11.14 -12.52 1.14
N GLY A 154 10.06 -12.02 1.76
CA GLY A 154 10.05 -11.59 3.15
C GLY A 154 11.01 -10.43 3.45
N ASP A 155 11.39 -9.65 2.44
CA ASP A 155 12.36 -8.54 2.51
C ASP A 155 13.75 -8.94 3.07
N VAL A 156 14.11 -10.22 3.03
CA VAL A 156 15.37 -10.75 3.62
C VAL A 156 16.62 -10.08 3.05
N LEU A 157 16.59 -9.71 1.76
CA LEU A 157 17.71 -9.03 1.08
C LEU A 157 17.49 -7.51 0.93
N GLY A 158 16.58 -6.95 1.72
CA GLY A 158 16.08 -5.57 1.61
C GLY A 158 14.78 -5.51 0.81
N ALA A 159 13.98 -4.49 1.05
CA ALA A 159 12.68 -4.31 0.43
C ALA A 159 12.79 -4.33 -1.11
N GLY A 160 12.11 -5.28 -1.77
CA GLY A 160 12.21 -5.52 -3.21
C GLY A 160 13.53 -6.14 -3.69
N GLY A 161 14.56 -6.18 -2.84
CA GLY A 161 15.90 -6.60 -3.24
C GLY A 161 16.01 -8.06 -3.71
N GLY A 162 15.25 -8.97 -3.11
CA GLY A 162 15.17 -10.37 -3.55
C GLY A 162 14.57 -10.49 -4.94
N TRP A 163 13.50 -9.78 -5.19
CA TRP A 163 12.81 -9.76 -6.49
C TRP A 163 13.69 -9.17 -7.59
N ALA A 164 14.28 -8.00 -7.36
CA ALA A 164 15.23 -7.38 -8.29
C ALA A 164 16.40 -8.32 -8.63
N LYS A 165 16.98 -8.98 -7.63
CA LYS A 165 18.11 -9.91 -7.82
C LYS A 165 17.72 -11.16 -8.61
N SER A 166 16.50 -11.67 -8.47
CA SER A 166 16.01 -12.79 -9.29
C SER A 166 15.96 -12.45 -10.78
N ILE A 167 15.72 -11.17 -11.10
CA ILE A 167 15.76 -10.65 -12.47
C ILE A 167 17.19 -10.42 -12.93
N LEU A 168 17.96 -9.65 -12.17
CA LEU A 168 19.29 -9.19 -12.54
C LEU A 168 20.31 -10.33 -12.72
N PHE A 169 20.21 -11.38 -11.91
CA PHE A 169 21.14 -12.53 -11.94
C PHE A 169 20.64 -13.69 -12.82
N ASN A 170 19.47 -13.54 -13.47
CA ASN A 170 19.03 -14.47 -14.51
C ASN A 170 19.20 -13.80 -15.88
N PRO A 171 20.17 -14.25 -16.71
CA PRO A 171 20.46 -13.60 -18.00
C PRO A 171 19.25 -13.49 -18.93
N GLY A 172 18.38 -14.52 -18.96
CA GLY A 172 17.18 -14.52 -19.79
C GLY A 172 16.13 -13.51 -19.31
N LEU A 173 15.90 -13.41 -17.99
CA LEU A 173 15.01 -12.41 -17.42
C LEU A 173 15.57 -11.00 -17.61
N ARG A 174 16.83 -10.81 -17.29
CA ARG A 174 17.50 -9.52 -17.45
C ARG A 174 17.33 -8.98 -18.86
N ALA A 175 17.61 -9.79 -19.88
CA ALA A 175 17.44 -9.40 -21.27
C ALA A 175 15.98 -9.04 -21.61
N GLN A 176 14.99 -9.78 -21.07
CA GLN A 176 13.57 -9.47 -21.29
C GLN A 176 13.17 -8.14 -20.64
N PHE A 177 13.58 -7.89 -19.39
CA PHE A 177 13.26 -6.64 -18.70
C PHE A 177 13.99 -5.44 -19.32
N GLU A 178 15.27 -5.57 -19.71
CA GLU A 178 16.01 -4.52 -20.41
C GLU A 178 15.33 -4.17 -21.77
N ALA A 179 14.94 -5.17 -22.55
CA ALA A 179 14.22 -4.95 -23.80
C ALA A 179 12.86 -4.30 -23.58
N TYR A 180 12.14 -4.70 -22.53
CA TYR A 180 10.83 -4.16 -22.18
C TYR A 180 10.93 -2.68 -21.73
N PHE A 181 11.84 -2.35 -20.83
CA PHE A 181 12.00 -0.98 -20.31
C PHE A 181 12.58 0.01 -21.32
N THR A 182 13.29 -0.48 -22.33
CA THR A 182 13.82 0.37 -23.43
C THR A 182 12.83 0.58 -24.56
N ASN A 183 11.73 -0.17 -24.58
CA ASN A 183 10.68 -0.02 -25.59
C ASN A 183 9.80 1.20 -25.25
N PRO A 184 9.75 2.24 -26.14
CA PRO A 184 8.95 3.44 -25.89
C PRO A 184 7.43 3.19 -25.90
N ASP A 185 6.97 2.05 -26.43
CA ASP A 185 5.55 1.70 -26.54
C ASP A 185 5.05 0.89 -25.34
N THR A 186 5.86 0.74 -24.30
CA THR A 186 5.48 0.02 -23.08
C THR A 186 5.41 0.92 -21.85
N LEU A 187 4.54 0.57 -20.91
CA LEU A 187 4.35 1.31 -19.65
C LEU A 187 4.64 0.41 -18.46
N THR A 188 5.20 0.98 -17.41
CA THR A 188 5.46 0.27 -16.15
C THR A 188 4.92 1.04 -14.96
N LEU A 189 4.23 0.34 -14.05
CA LEU A 189 3.79 0.83 -12.76
C LEU A 189 4.40 -0.03 -11.64
N GLY A 190 5.10 0.59 -10.71
CA GLY A 190 5.51 -0.04 -9.47
C GLY A 190 4.65 0.46 -8.30
N VAL A 191 4.18 -0.44 -7.45
CA VAL A 191 3.38 -0.09 -6.27
C VAL A 191 4.05 -0.68 -5.03
N CYS A 192 4.35 0.18 -4.03
CA CYS A 192 4.96 -0.22 -2.76
C CYS A 192 6.20 -1.10 -2.97
N ASN A 193 6.15 -2.39 -2.66
CA ASN A 193 7.25 -3.34 -2.88
C ASN A 193 7.67 -3.45 -4.35
N GLY A 194 6.73 -3.34 -5.28
CA GLY A 194 7.03 -3.27 -6.71
C GLY A 194 7.74 -1.98 -7.15
N CYS A 195 7.58 -0.88 -6.39
CA CYS A 195 8.34 0.35 -6.60
C CYS A 195 9.77 0.25 -6.03
N GLN A 196 9.95 -0.58 -5.01
CA GLN A 196 11.25 -0.82 -4.36
C GLN A 196 12.13 -1.82 -5.14
N MET A 197 11.52 -2.60 -6.01
CA MET A 197 12.20 -3.53 -6.91
C MET A 197 12.99 -2.79 -7.98
#